data_819e6ab5d4a00ab4607dd31c65fab1f7
#
_entry.id   819e6ab5d4a00ab4607dd31c65fab1f7
#
_cell.length_a   1.000
_cell.length_b   1.000
_cell.length_c   1.000
_cell.angle_alpha   90.00
_cell.angle_beta   90.00
_cell.angle_gamma   90.00
#
_symmetry.space_group_name_H-M   'P 1'
#
loop_
_entity.id
_entity.type
_entity.pdbx_description
1 polymer ?
#
loop_
_entity_poly.entity_id
_entity_poly.type
_entity_poly.pdbx_seq_one_letter_code
_entity_poly.pdbx_strand_id
1 'polypeptide(L)'
;MFGNDKSRKNGLNIIVVGGGKVGATLVERLSRENHDVTLIDKNRVKLDAITGAYDVMGVEGNGASFAVQKEAGIDSADLLISVTDSDELNLLCCTLAKRAGRCEAIARVRTPEYSQ
;
A
#
# COMPACT_ATOMS: atom_id res chain seq x y z
N MET A 1 -3.92 -4.29 30.57
CA MET A 1 -4.04 -4.26 29.86
C MET A 1 -4.25 -4.15 29.41
N PHE A 2 -3.93 -4.25 29.33
CA PHE A 2 -4.01 -4.17 28.60
C PHE A 2 -3.85 -4.35 27.76
N GLY A 3 -3.75 -4.75 27.59
CA GLY A 3 -3.39 -5.10 26.97
C GLY A 3 -3.25 -5.23 25.80
N ASN A 4 -3.24 -5.45 25.46
CA ASN A 4 -3.08 -5.29 24.39
C ASN A 4 -2.84 -4.30 23.51
N ASP A 5 -2.68 -3.77 23.89
CA ASP A 5 -2.38 -2.59 23.21
C ASP A 5 -1.07 -2.56 22.53
N LYS A 6 -0.11 -3.21 23.00
CA LYS A 6 1.16 -3.24 22.36
C LYS A 6 1.16 -3.96 21.07
N SER A 7 0.17 -4.78 20.83
CA SER A 7 0.06 -5.42 19.55
C SER A 7 -0.70 -4.56 18.55
N ARG A 8 -1.19 -3.40 18.97
CA ARG A 8 -1.90 -2.51 18.08
C ARG A 8 -1.03 -1.34 17.71
N LYS A 9 -1.08 -0.96 16.45
CA LYS A 9 -0.37 0.20 15.97
C LYS A 9 -1.16 1.45 16.33
N ASN A 10 -0.45 2.52 16.58
CA ASN A 10 -1.10 3.80 16.87
C ASN A 10 -1.36 4.59 15.61
N GLY A 11 -1.03 4.05 14.47
CA GLY A 11 -1.15 4.79 13.24
C GLY A 11 -2.32 4.34 12.42
N LEU A 12 -2.18 4.52 11.12
CA LEU A 12 -3.20 4.25 10.13
C LEU A 12 -3.00 2.86 9.54
N ASN A 13 -4.05 2.35 8.91
CA ASN A 13 -3.96 1.17 8.06
C ASN A 13 -3.66 1.64 6.66
N ILE A 14 -2.47 1.31 6.15
CA ILE A 14 -1.98 1.83 4.89
C ILE A 14 -1.65 0.70 3.92
N ILE A 15 -2.13 0.83 2.68
CA ILE A 15 -1.77 -0.09 1.62
C ILE A 15 -0.81 0.62 0.68
N VAL A 16 0.34 0.01 0.41
CA VAL A 16 1.31 0.53 -0.55
C VAL A 16 1.30 -0.40 -1.75
N VAL A 17 1.15 0.15 -2.95
CA VAL A 17 1.22 -0.63 -4.18
C VAL A 17 2.52 -0.31 -4.89
N GLY A 18 3.37 -1.32 -5.07
CA GLY A 18 4.65 -1.16 -5.74
C GLY A 18 5.82 -1.31 -4.79
N GLY A 19 6.61 -2.37 -4.98
CA GLY A 19 7.74 -2.71 -4.13
C GLY A 19 9.09 -2.33 -4.70
N GLY A 20 9.13 -1.34 -5.59
CA GLY A 20 10.40 -0.81 -6.08
C GLY A 20 11.04 0.08 -5.03
N LYS A 21 12.00 0.90 -5.47
CA LYS A 21 12.79 1.70 -4.53
C LYS A 21 11.92 2.65 -3.70
N VAL A 22 10.99 3.34 -4.33
CA VAL A 22 10.12 4.29 -3.62
C VAL A 22 9.20 3.55 -2.66
N GLY A 23 8.58 2.46 -3.12
CA GLY A 23 7.69 1.68 -2.28
C GLY A 23 8.39 1.09 -1.08
N ALA A 24 9.60 0.55 -1.30
CA ALA A 24 10.37 -0.03 -0.21
C ALA A 24 10.71 1.03 0.84
N THR A 25 11.08 2.24 0.40
CA THR A 25 11.38 3.32 1.32
C THR A 25 10.15 3.73 2.12
N LEU A 26 9.00 3.81 1.44
CA LEU A 26 7.74 4.14 2.13
C LEU A 26 7.40 3.09 3.16
N VAL A 27 7.48 1.81 2.79
CA VAL A 27 7.16 0.73 3.72
C VAL A 27 8.05 0.81 4.96
N GLU A 28 9.35 1.02 4.75
CA GLU A 28 10.27 1.13 5.86
C GLU A 28 9.88 2.27 6.80
N ARG A 29 9.66 3.45 6.23
CA ARG A 29 9.35 4.63 7.03
C ARG A 29 8.03 4.50 7.77
N LEU A 30 7.00 4.04 7.06
CA LEU A 30 5.67 3.94 7.63
C LEU A 30 5.63 2.88 8.73
N SER A 31 6.32 1.76 8.54
CA SER A 31 6.33 0.72 9.57
C SER A 31 7.06 1.20 10.82
N ARG A 32 8.10 2.03 10.66
CA ARG A 32 8.80 2.58 11.82
C ARG A 32 7.94 3.56 12.61
N GLU A 33 6.97 4.19 11.95
CA GLU A 33 6.09 5.15 12.60
C GLU A 33 4.83 4.48 13.15
N ASN A 34 4.87 3.16 13.27
CA ASN A 34 3.79 2.38 13.88
C ASN A 34 2.49 2.40 13.09
N HIS A 35 2.58 2.54 11.77
CA HIS A 35 1.44 2.32 10.90
C HIS A 35 1.36 0.83 10.57
N ASP A 36 0.16 0.37 10.31
CA ASP A 36 -0.09 -1.00 9.89
C ASP A 36 -0.06 -1.03 8.37
N VAL A 37 1.01 -1.61 7.80
CA VAL A 37 1.28 -1.50 6.38
C VAL A 37 1.09 -2.85 5.68
N THR A 38 0.44 -2.82 4.52
CA THR A 38 0.34 -3.96 3.61
C THR A 38 0.91 -3.55 2.27
N LEU A 39 1.80 -4.36 1.71
CA LEU A 39 2.42 -4.10 0.41
C LEU A 39 1.80 -5.00 -0.64
N ILE A 40 1.39 -4.43 -1.77
CA ILE A 40 0.94 -5.18 -2.94
C ILE A 40 2.00 -5.06 -4.03
N ASP A 41 2.44 -6.19 -4.57
CA ASP A 41 3.35 -6.19 -5.72
C ASP A 41 3.13 -7.48 -6.51
N LYS A 42 3.23 -7.38 -7.83
CA LYS A 42 3.12 -8.55 -8.70
C LYS A 42 4.36 -9.44 -8.63
N ASN A 43 5.48 -8.87 -8.23
CA ASN A 43 6.77 -9.56 -8.24
C ASN A 43 7.02 -10.17 -6.88
N ARG A 44 6.99 -11.51 -6.82
CA ARG A 44 7.15 -12.24 -5.58
C ARG A 44 8.49 -11.97 -4.91
N VAL A 45 9.54 -11.83 -5.71
CA VAL A 45 10.88 -11.62 -5.17
C VAL A 45 10.95 -10.27 -4.45
N LYS A 46 10.41 -9.22 -5.07
CA LYS A 46 10.39 -7.90 -4.44
C LYS A 46 9.55 -7.91 -3.18
N LEU A 47 8.39 -8.56 -3.25
CA LEU A 47 7.48 -8.64 -2.13
C LEU A 47 8.15 -9.31 -0.94
N ASP A 48 8.76 -10.48 -1.18
CA ASP A 48 9.39 -11.24 -0.11
C ASP A 48 10.58 -10.50 0.50
N ALA A 49 11.34 -9.77 -0.31
CA ALA A 49 12.48 -9.02 0.19
C ALA A 49 12.03 -7.97 1.20
N ILE A 50 10.91 -7.31 0.92
CA ILE A 50 10.43 -6.24 1.78
C ILE A 50 9.72 -6.79 3.01
N THR A 51 8.85 -7.78 2.82
CA THR A 51 8.13 -8.33 3.97
C THR A 51 9.06 -9.10 4.89
N GLY A 52 10.18 -9.62 4.37
CA GLY A 52 11.18 -10.26 5.21
C GLY A 52 12.04 -9.28 5.98
N ALA A 53 12.13 -8.04 5.54
CA ALA A 53 12.95 -7.03 6.19
C ALA A 53 12.18 -6.19 7.21
N TYR A 54 10.88 -6.04 7.02
CA TYR A 54 10.06 -5.17 7.87
C TYR A 54 8.81 -5.91 8.31
N ASP A 55 8.23 -5.46 9.41
CA ASP A 55 7.03 -6.08 9.97
C ASP A 55 5.80 -5.58 9.22
N VAL A 56 5.61 -6.09 8.01
CA VAL A 56 4.50 -5.69 7.15
C VAL A 56 3.91 -6.91 6.47
N MET A 57 2.66 -6.80 6.07
CA MET A 57 1.98 -7.85 5.31
C MET A 57 2.25 -7.68 3.83
N GLY A 58 2.14 -8.77 3.08
CA GLY A 58 2.34 -8.73 1.64
C GLY A 58 1.23 -9.46 0.91
N VAL A 59 0.81 -8.90 -0.21
CA VAL A 59 -0.16 -9.55 -1.09
C VAL A 59 0.41 -9.52 -2.50
N GLU A 60 0.55 -10.68 -3.11
CA GLU A 60 1.06 -10.78 -4.47
C GLU A 60 -0.09 -10.59 -5.45
N GLY A 61 0.05 -9.62 -6.35
CA GLY A 61 -0.96 -9.41 -7.36
C GLY A 61 -0.90 -8.02 -7.96
N ASN A 62 -1.86 -7.78 -8.85
CA ASN A 62 -2.01 -6.50 -9.53
C ASN A 62 -2.83 -5.57 -8.64
N GLY A 63 -2.24 -4.43 -8.27
CA GLY A 63 -2.92 -3.48 -7.40
C GLY A 63 -4.19 -2.86 -7.99
N ALA A 64 -4.38 -2.96 -9.31
CA ALA A 64 -5.60 -2.49 -9.94
C ALA A 64 -6.68 -3.57 -10.00
N SER A 65 -6.51 -4.67 -9.27
CA SER A 65 -7.52 -5.71 -9.17
C SER A 65 -8.32 -5.52 -7.89
N PHE A 66 -9.65 -5.51 -8.03
CA PHE A 66 -10.52 -5.39 -6.86
C PHE A 66 -10.28 -6.53 -5.86
N ALA A 67 -10.13 -7.76 -6.37
CA ALA A 67 -9.90 -8.91 -5.50
C ALA A 67 -8.59 -8.77 -4.72
N VAL A 68 -7.55 -8.26 -5.36
CA VAL A 68 -6.26 -8.05 -4.70
C VAL A 68 -6.37 -6.96 -3.64
N GLN A 69 -7.06 -5.87 -3.95
CA GLN A 69 -7.25 -4.81 -2.96
C GLN A 69 -8.09 -5.30 -1.78
N LYS A 70 -9.09 -6.13 -2.04
CA LYS A 70 -9.88 -6.71 -0.95
C LYS A 70 -9.02 -7.61 -0.07
N GLU A 71 -8.19 -8.42 -0.68
CA GLU A 71 -7.28 -9.28 0.08
C GLU A 71 -6.32 -8.46 0.93
N ALA A 72 -5.91 -7.30 0.43
CA ALA A 72 -5.00 -6.42 1.15
C ALA A 72 -5.71 -5.59 2.24
N GLY A 73 -7.02 -5.69 2.34
CA GLY A 73 -7.75 -5.01 3.42
C GLY A 73 -8.26 -3.63 3.05
N ILE A 74 -8.61 -3.41 1.77
CA ILE A 74 -9.04 -2.09 1.34
C ILE A 74 -10.27 -1.59 2.11
N ASP A 75 -11.12 -2.50 2.57
CA ASP A 75 -12.35 -2.11 3.27
C ASP A 75 -12.06 -1.42 4.60
N SER A 76 -10.93 -1.72 5.22
CA SER A 76 -10.56 -1.11 6.49
C SER A 76 -9.34 -0.20 6.37
N ALA A 77 -8.84 0.02 5.16
CA ALA A 77 -7.67 0.88 4.97
C ALA A 77 -8.05 2.34 5.11
N ASP A 78 -7.12 3.10 5.67
CA ASP A 78 -7.27 4.55 5.75
C ASP A 78 -6.67 5.23 4.54
N LEU A 79 -5.63 4.64 3.96
CA LEU A 79 -4.87 5.26 2.89
C LEU A 79 -4.30 4.20 1.96
N LEU A 80 -4.37 4.45 0.66
CA LEU A 80 -3.67 3.63 -0.33
C LEU A 80 -2.72 4.55 -1.10
N ILE A 81 -1.46 4.16 -1.19
CA ILE A 81 -0.43 4.91 -1.91
C ILE A 81 0.10 4.03 -3.02
N SER A 82 -0.06 4.46 -4.28
CA SER A 82 0.38 3.67 -5.42
C SER A 82 1.60 4.31 -6.05
N VAL A 83 2.72 3.60 -6.04
CA VAL A 83 4.03 4.12 -6.46
C VAL A 83 4.77 3.15 -7.39
N THR A 84 4.02 2.51 -8.29
CA THR A 84 4.63 1.65 -9.31
C THR A 84 5.31 2.52 -10.37
N ASP A 85 5.96 1.87 -11.33
CA ASP A 85 6.60 2.59 -12.42
C ASP A 85 5.62 3.11 -13.47
N SER A 86 4.35 2.74 -13.37
CA SER A 86 3.35 3.11 -14.36
C SER A 86 2.38 4.14 -13.78
N ASP A 87 2.39 5.34 -14.35
CA ASP A 87 1.46 6.39 -13.93
C ASP A 87 0.01 5.93 -14.11
N GLU A 88 -0.27 5.26 -15.24
CA GLU A 88 -1.62 4.76 -15.51
C GLU A 88 -2.06 3.77 -14.45
N LEU A 89 -1.17 2.84 -14.11
CA LEU A 89 -1.50 1.85 -13.10
C LEU A 89 -1.75 2.52 -11.76
N ASN A 90 -0.92 3.50 -11.40
CA ASN A 90 -1.07 4.21 -10.15
C ASN A 90 -2.43 4.92 -10.07
N LEU A 91 -2.84 5.53 -11.17
CA LEU A 91 -4.14 6.20 -11.22
C LEU A 91 -5.29 5.21 -11.14
N LEU A 92 -5.16 4.06 -11.82
CA LEU A 92 -6.20 3.03 -11.79
C LEU A 92 -6.35 2.44 -10.38
N CYS A 93 -5.23 2.18 -9.71
CA CYS A 93 -5.27 1.66 -8.35
C CYS A 93 -6.02 2.62 -7.42
N CYS A 94 -5.73 3.90 -7.55
CA CYS A 94 -6.35 4.91 -6.70
C CYS A 94 -7.83 5.09 -7.03
N THR A 95 -8.18 5.05 -8.30
CA THR A 95 -9.58 5.15 -8.71
C THR A 95 -10.38 4.00 -8.12
N LEU A 96 -9.82 2.79 -8.19
CA LEU A 96 -10.51 1.62 -7.65
C LEU A 96 -10.64 1.72 -6.13
N ALA A 97 -9.58 2.17 -5.46
CA ALA A 97 -9.58 2.30 -4.01
C ALA A 97 -10.65 3.30 -3.54
N LYS A 98 -10.80 4.40 -4.26
CA LYS A 98 -11.83 5.39 -3.92
C LYS A 98 -13.23 4.83 -4.06
N ARG A 99 -13.42 3.91 -5.00
CA ARG A 99 -14.72 3.28 -5.17
C ARG A 99 -15.06 2.33 -4.03
N ALA A 100 -14.05 1.82 -3.35
CA ALA A 100 -14.28 0.94 -2.20
C ALA A 100 -14.85 1.70 -1.01
N GLY A 101 -14.78 3.04 -1.04
CA GLY A 101 -15.50 3.85 -0.06
C GLY A 101 -14.63 4.84 0.69
N ARG A 102 -14.24 4.52 1.88
CA ARG A 102 -13.67 5.49 2.83
C ARG A 102 -12.19 5.76 2.65
N CYS A 103 -11.51 4.98 1.85
CA CYS A 103 -10.05 5.05 1.75
C CYS A 103 -9.59 6.29 0.98
N GLU A 104 -8.64 7.02 1.53
CA GLU A 104 -7.96 8.06 0.78
C GLU A 104 -6.94 7.40 -0.14
N ALA A 105 -6.61 8.05 -1.26
CA ALA A 105 -5.70 7.43 -2.22
C ALA A 105 -4.76 8.47 -2.80
N ILE A 106 -3.47 8.11 -2.86
CA ILE A 106 -2.42 8.96 -3.40
C ILE A 106 -1.71 8.21 -4.51
N ALA A 107 -1.64 8.80 -5.70
CA ALA A 107 -0.96 8.20 -6.84
C ALA A 107 0.30 8.97 -7.16
N ARG A 108 1.41 8.24 -7.34
CA ARG A 108 2.62 8.84 -7.87
C ARG A 108 2.42 9.06 -9.36
N VAL A 109 2.60 10.30 -9.81
CA VAL A 109 2.45 10.66 -11.21
C VAL A 109 3.68 11.44 -11.62
N ARG A 110 4.46 10.90 -12.56
CA ARG A 110 5.69 11.53 -13.02
C ARG A 110 5.50 12.26 -14.32
N THR A 111 4.46 11.92 -15.07
CA THR A 111 4.21 12.53 -16.37
C THR A 111 3.34 13.77 -16.18
N PRO A 112 3.82 14.95 -16.56
CA PRO A 112 3.09 16.20 -16.28
C PRO A 112 1.66 16.24 -16.79
N GLU A 113 1.36 15.54 -17.90
CA GLU A 113 0.00 15.52 -18.44
C GLU A 113 -1.02 15.00 -17.45
N TYR A 114 -0.61 14.17 -16.50
CA TYR A 114 -1.54 13.57 -15.55
C TYR A 114 -1.63 14.33 -14.23
N SER A 115 -0.79 15.33 -14.05
CA SER A 115 -0.70 15.98 -12.73
C SER A 115 -1.51 17.27 -12.66
N GLN A 116 -2.41 17.49 -13.61
CA GLN A 116 -3.24 18.69 -13.65
C GLN A 116 -4.29 18.72 -12.51
#